data_e017d336c83b15e14171a8cff5746760
#
_entry.id   e017d336c83b15e14171a8cff5746760
#
_cell.length_a   1.000
_cell.length_b   1.000
_cell.length_c   1.000
_cell.angle_alpha   90.00
_cell.angle_beta   90.00
_cell.angle_gamma   90.00
#
_symmetry.space_group_name_H-M   'P 1'
#
loop_
_entity.id
_entity.type
_entity.pdbx_description
1 polymer ?
#
loop_
_entity_poly.entity_id
_entity_poly.type
_entity_poly.pdbx_seq_one_letter_code
_entity_poly.pdbx_strand_id
1 'polypeptide(L)'
;MLSNSCTNSVLAPGVLRKVHHIALNVKNMQASRHFYGTILGLHELTGDEVPATLVELVAAGKVANFITPDGTIIDLFGEPELSPPDPNPEKSFTRAYHLAFDIEPQLFDQAVAVIKDNQIAIAHGPVTRPTGRGVYFYDPDGFMIEIRCDPEIS
;
A
#
# COMPACT_ATOMS: atom_id res chain seq x y z
N MET A 1 41.51 33.99 -0.55
CA MET A 1 40.05 34.00 -0.25
C MET A 1 39.59 32.56 -0.15
N LEU A 2 39.39 32.09 1.03
CA LEU A 2 38.78 30.78 1.29
C LEU A 2 37.27 30.95 1.08
N SER A 3 36.73 30.43 -0.03
CA SER A 3 35.28 30.30 -0.17
C SER A 3 34.80 29.29 0.85
N ASN A 4 34.18 29.75 1.93
CA ASN A 4 33.37 28.90 2.77
C ASN A 4 32.21 28.38 1.92
N SER A 5 32.42 27.26 1.22
CA SER A 5 31.30 26.48 0.74
C SER A 5 30.63 25.89 1.97
N CYS A 6 29.62 26.56 2.49
CA CYS A 6 28.67 25.92 3.40
C CYS A 6 28.05 24.79 2.62
N THR A 7 28.58 23.58 2.77
CA THR A 7 27.87 22.38 2.34
C THR A 7 26.61 22.29 3.16
N ASN A 8 25.47 22.54 2.53
CA ASN A 8 24.17 22.34 3.19
C ASN A 8 24.12 20.90 3.69
N SER A 9 24.10 20.70 5.01
CA SER A 9 24.01 19.40 5.66
C SER A 9 22.59 18.79 5.60
N VAL A 10 21.64 19.48 4.95
CA VAL A 10 20.23 19.07 4.83
C VAL A 10 19.77 19.25 3.38
N LEU A 11 18.79 18.43 3.00
CA LEU A 11 18.15 18.57 1.69
C LEU A 11 17.17 19.74 1.73
N ALA A 12 17.16 20.54 0.68
CA ALA A 12 16.19 21.63 0.53
C ALA A 12 14.77 21.09 0.35
N PRO A 13 13.74 21.86 0.76
CA PRO A 13 12.35 21.49 0.49
C PRO A 13 12.11 21.23 -1.00
N GLY A 14 11.43 20.13 -1.33
CA GLY A 14 11.10 19.75 -2.71
C GLY A 14 12.20 18.98 -3.47
N VAL A 15 13.38 18.80 -2.89
CA VAL A 15 14.43 17.95 -3.49
C VAL A 15 13.96 16.49 -3.58
N LEU A 16 13.35 15.96 -2.53
CA LEU A 16 12.62 14.69 -2.59
C LEU A 16 11.24 14.97 -3.19
N ARG A 17 10.97 14.41 -4.38
CA ARG A 17 9.83 14.79 -5.19
C ARG A 17 8.55 14.02 -4.89
N LYS A 18 8.66 12.72 -4.60
CA LYS A 18 7.53 11.82 -4.35
C LYS A 18 8.00 10.53 -3.70
N VAL A 19 7.08 9.79 -3.14
CA VAL A 19 7.32 8.38 -2.81
C VAL A 19 7.34 7.62 -4.14
N HIS A 20 8.44 6.95 -4.47
CA HIS A 20 8.58 6.18 -5.70
C HIS A 20 7.96 4.80 -5.55
N HIS A 21 8.28 4.11 -4.48
CA HIS A 21 7.75 2.78 -4.20
C HIS A 21 7.73 2.50 -2.69
N ILE A 22 6.91 1.54 -2.33
CA ILE A 22 6.84 0.94 -1.00
C ILE A 22 7.08 -0.55 -1.17
N ALA A 23 7.97 -1.12 -0.38
CA ALA A 23 8.24 -2.56 -0.38
C ALA A 23 7.63 -3.20 0.86
N LEU A 24 6.85 -4.26 0.66
CA LEU A 24 6.20 -5.02 1.71
C LEU A 24 6.66 -6.48 1.67
N ASN A 25 6.99 -7.02 2.83
CA ASN A 25 7.21 -8.46 2.96
C ASN A 25 5.87 -9.18 3.07
N VAL A 26 5.70 -10.25 2.31
CA VAL A 26 4.48 -11.05 2.32
C VAL A 26 4.82 -12.53 2.52
N LYS A 27 4.05 -13.22 3.33
CA LYS A 27 4.29 -14.64 3.62
C LYS A 27 3.84 -15.54 2.46
N ASN A 28 2.66 -15.27 1.91
CA ASN A 28 2.06 -16.02 0.81
C ASN A 28 1.83 -15.11 -0.38
N MET A 29 2.68 -15.24 -1.39
CA MET A 29 2.62 -14.38 -2.58
C MET A 29 1.28 -14.48 -3.32
N GLN A 30 0.71 -15.67 -3.45
CA GLN A 30 -0.57 -15.84 -4.15
C GLN A 30 -1.72 -15.15 -3.41
N ALA A 31 -1.78 -15.27 -2.09
CA ALA A 31 -2.79 -14.59 -1.27
C ALA A 31 -2.65 -13.07 -1.38
N SER A 32 -1.43 -12.56 -1.35
CA SER A 32 -1.17 -11.12 -1.44
C SER A 32 -1.41 -10.57 -2.85
N ARG A 33 -1.06 -11.31 -3.91
CA ARG A 33 -1.40 -10.93 -5.28
C ARG A 33 -2.92 -10.88 -5.49
N HIS A 34 -3.65 -11.83 -4.94
CA HIS A 34 -5.11 -11.82 -4.97
C HIS A 34 -5.67 -10.59 -4.24
N PHE A 35 -5.14 -10.29 -3.06
CA PHE A 35 -5.58 -9.14 -2.27
C PHE A 35 -5.31 -7.82 -3.01
N TYR A 36 -4.07 -7.52 -3.36
CA TYR A 36 -3.70 -6.23 -3.97
C TYR A 36 -4.18 -6.11 -5.41
N GLY A 37 -4.05 -7.17 -6.20
CA GLY A 37 -4.40 -7.17 -7.62
C GLY A 37 -5.88 -7.37 -7.88
N THR A 38 -6.50 -8.40 -7.30
CA THR A 38 -7.88 -8.76 -7.61
C THR A 38 -8.87 -7.99 -6.75
N ILE A 39 -8.68 -7.97 -5.44
CA ILE A 39 -9.64 -7.33 -4.52
C ILE A 39 -9.51 -5.82 -4.57
N LEU A 40 -8.29 -5.28 -4.41
CA LEU A 40 -8.07 -3.84 -4.48
C LEU A 40 -7.98 -3.30 -5.91
N GLY A 41 -7.84 -4.15 -6.91
CA GLY A 41 -7.85 -3.75 -8.31
C GLY A 41 -6.60 -2.98 -8.76
N LEU A 42 -5.47 -3.15 -8.08
CA LEU A 42 -4.21 -2.51 -8.52
C LEU A 42 -3.68 -3.21 -9.77
N HIS A 43 -3.10 -2.45 -10.68
CA HIS A 43 -2.48 -3.02 -11.87
C HIS A 43 -1.18 -3.73 -11.51
N GLU A 44 -1.10 -5.05 -11.76
CA GLU A 44 0.14 -5.81 -11.62
C GLU A 44 1.02 -5.63 -12.86
N LEU A 45 2.28 -5.28 -12.66
CA LEU A 45 3.24 -5.16 -13.74
C LEU A 45 3.59 -6.55 -14.28
N THR A 46 3.52 -6.71 -15.60
CA THR A 46 3.81 -7.97 -16.29
C THR A 46 4.67 -7.75 -17.53
N GLY A 47 5.41 -8.77 -17.95
CA GLY A 47 6.22 -8.71 -19.16
C GLY A 47 7.23 -7.56 -19.14
N ASP A 48 7.19 -6.72 -20.16
CA ASP A 48 8.13 -5.60 -20.32
C ASP A 48 7.92 -4.47 -19.29
N GLU A 49 6.81 -4.48 -18.58
CA GLU A 49 6.55 -3.53 -17.49
C GLU A 49 7.39 -3.81 -16.24
N VAL A 50 7.83 -5.06 -16.06
CA VAL A 50 8.60 -5.47 -14.89
C VAL A 50 9.99 -4.85 -14.95
N PRO A 51 10.47 -4.21 -13.83
CA PRO A 51 11.83 -3.68 -13.80
C PRO A 51 12.87 -4.75 -14.13
N ALA A 52 13.85 -4.40 -14.97
CA ALA A 52 14.83 -5.35 -15.49
C ALA A 52 15.56 -6.14 -14.39
N THR A 53 15.79 -5.51 -13.24
CA THR A 53 16.46 -6.14 -12.10
C THR A 53 15.59 -7.15 -11.35
N LEU A 54 14.28 -7.17 -11.58
CA LEU A 54 13.32 -8.01 -10.86
C LEU A 54 12.72 -9.13 -11.73
N VAL A 55 13.02 -9.17 -13.02
CA VAL A 55 12.41 -10.11 -13.99
C VAL A 55 12.52 -11.55 -13.53
N GLU A 56 13.71 -11.98 -13.09
CA GLU A 56 13.93 -13.36 -12.64
C GLU A 56 13.17 -13.68 -11.34
N LEU A 57 13.10 -12.73 -10.42
CA LEU A 57 12.40 -12.90 -9.15
C LEU A 57 10.88 -12.95 -9.36
N VAL A 58 10.36 -12.16 -10.27
CA VAL A 58 8.94 -12.18 -10.65
C VAL A 58 8.60 -13.51 -11.32
N ALA A 59 9.44 -13.98 -12.26
CA ALA A 59 9.26 -15.27 -12.92
C ALA A 59 9.31 -16.45 -11.92
N ALA A 60 10.12 -16.32 -10.87
CA ALA A 60 10.22 -17.35 -9.81
C ALA A 60 9.08 -17.23 -8.77
N GLY A 61 8.16 -16.28 -8.89
CA GLY A 61 7.08 -16.07 -7.93
C GLY A 61 7.51 -15.49 -6.58
N LYS A 62 8.70 -14.91 -6.51
CA LYS A 62 9.26 -14.33 -5.28
C LYS A 62 8.98 -12.85 -5.11
N VAL A 63 8.62 -12.17 -6.18
CA VAL A 63 8.31 -10.73 -6.21
C VAL A 63 7.07 -10.50 -7.07
N ALA A 64 6.25 -9.55 -6.68
CA ALA A 64 5.19 -9.00 -7.52
C ALA A 64 5.21 -7.47 -7.38
N ASN A 65 4.93 -6.77 -8.47
CA ASN A 65 4.96 -5.32 -8.53
C ASN A 65 3.57 -4.82 -8.93
N PHE A 66 3.04 -3.87 -8.20
CA PHE A 66 1.77 -3.21 -8.50
C PHE A 66 2.00 -1.72 -8.66
N ILE A 67 1.18 -1.07 -9.47
CA ILE A 67 1.28 0.36 -9.71
C ILE A 67 -0.09 1.02 -9.59
N THR A 68 -0.13 2.17 -8.95
CA THR A 68 -1.29 3.06 -8.91
C THR A 68 -1.30 3.99 -10.12
N PRO A 69 -2.46 4.61 -10.45
CA PRO A 69 -2.53 5.54 -11.60
C PRO A 69 -1.56 6.72 -11.52
N ASP A 70 -1.17 7.16 -10.32
CA ASP A 70 -0.19 8.26 -10.17
C ASP A 70 1.27 7.80 -10.31
N GLY A 71 1.50 6.49 -10.55
CA GLY A 71 2.83 5.93 -10.74
C GLY A 71 3.53 5.45 -9.47
N THR A 72 2.87 5.46 -8.31
CA THR A 72 3.44 4.89 -7.08
C THR A 72 3.47 3.37 -7.19
N ILE A 73 4.59 2.75 -6.90
CA ILE A 73 4.78 1.30 -7.00
C ILE A 73 4.69 0.69 -5.60
N ILE A 74 4.02 -0.45 -5.53
CA ILE A 74 3.97 -1.31 -4.36
C ILE A 74 4.61 -2.63 -4.75
N ASP A 75 5.79 -2.90 -4.16
CA ASP A 75 6.54 -4.13 -4.38
C ASP A 75 6.23 -5.12 -3.27
N LEU A 76 5.88 -6.34 -3.64
CA LEU A 76 5.70 -7.45 -2.72
C LEU A 76 6.90 -8.38 -2.82
N PHE A 77 7.53 -8.65 -1.68
CA PHE A 77 8.64 -9.59 -1.56
C PHE A 77 8.19 -10.81 -0.76
N GLY A 78 8.27 -11.98 -1.36
CA GLY A 78 7.90 -13.24 -0.71
C GLY A 78 8.91 -13.63 0.35
N GLU A 79 8.45 -13.68 1.60
CA GLU A 79 9.23 -14.08 2.77
C GLU A 79 8.48 -15.21 3.50
N PRO A 80 8.71 -16.49 3.11
CA PRO A 80 8.02 -17.61 3.75
C PRO A 80 8.27 -17.72 5.26
N GLU A 81 9.41 -17.19 5.72
CA GLU A 81 9.81 -17.15 7.14
C GLU A 81 9.13 -16.02 7.93
N LEU A 82 8.36 -15.16 7.26
CA LEU A 82 7.62 -14.09 7.92
C LEU A 82 6.67 -14.69 8.97
N SER A 83 6.67 -14.13 10.16
CA SER A 83 5.77 -14.55 11.22
C SER A 83 4.32 -14.44 10.78
N PRO A 84 3.43 -15.36 11.19
CA PRO A 84 2.00 -15.22 10.93
C PRO A 84 1.46 -13.91 11.49
N PRO A 85 0.35 -13.39 10.93
CA PRO A 85 -0.32 -12.23 11.49
C PRO A 85 -0.67 -12.46 12.96
N ASP A 86 -0.55 -11.42 13.77
CA ASP A 86 -1.01 -11.47 15.16
C ASP A 86 -2.52 -11.76 15.18
N PRO A 87 -3.01 -12.70 16.01
CA PRO A 87 -4.44 -12.93 16.18
C PRO A 87 -5.21 -11.69 16.61
N ASN A 88 -4.52 -10.73 17.21
CA ASN A 88 -5.06 -9.44 17.58
C ASN A 88 -4.18 -8.33 16.96
N PRO A 89 -4.37 -8.00 15.67
CA PRO A 89 -3.52 -7.04 14.96
C PRO A 89 -3.50 -5.65 15.59
N GLU A 90 -4.57 -5.26 16.29
CA GLU A 90 -4.67 -3.97 16.98
C GLU A 90 -3.61 -3.80 18.07
N LYS A 91 -3.07 -4.90 18.59
CA LYS A 91 -2.01 -4.90 19.61
C LYS A 91 -0.62 -5.08 19.04
N SER A 92 -0.51 -5.34 17.74
CA SER A 92 0.76 -5.51 17.05
C SER A 92 1.23 -4.18 16.48
N PHE A 93 2.18 -3.54 17.17
CA PHE A 93 2.71 -2.25 16.74
C PHE A 93 3.92 -2.45 15.83
N THR A 94 3.83 -1.96 14.60
CA THR A 94 4.93 -1.89 13.65
C THR A 94 5.32 -0.42 13.43
N ARG A 95 6.49 -0.19 12.81
CA ARG A 95 6.92 1.19 12.50
C ARG A 95 6.02 1.88 11.48
N ALA A 96 5.51 1.12 10.49
CA ALA A 96 4.50 1.60 9.55
C ALA A 96 3.13 1.27 10.11
N TYR A 97 2.30 2.29 10.33
CA TYR A 97 0.96 2.11 10.91
C TYR A 97 -0.02 1.58 9.87
N HIS A 98 -0.14 2.24 8.74
CA HIS A 98 -1.00 1.79 7.65
C HIS A 98 -0.59 2.41 6.32
N LEU A 99 -1.10 1.81 5.24
CA LEU A 99 -1.03 2.33 3.88
C LEU A 99 -2.42 2.80 3.48
N ALA A 100 -2.55 4.06 3.08
CA ALA A 100 -3.83 4.64 2.68
C ALA A 100 -3.91 4.82 1.17
N PHE A 101 -5.02 4.35 0.60
CA PHE A 101 -5.40 4.59 -0.79
C PHE A 101 -6.51 5.63 -0.85
N ASP A 102 -6.43 6.52 -1.82
CA ASP A 102 -7.47 7.48 -2.10
C ASP A 102 -8.47 6.92 -3.12
N ILE A 103 -9.75 7.25 -2.95
CA ILE A 103 -10.82 6.88 -3.87
C ILE A 103 -11.75 8.08 -4.08
N GLU A 104 -12.39 8.14 -5.23
CA GLU A 104 -13.44 9.13 -5.48
C GLU A 104 -14.56 8.97 -4.44
N PRO A 105 -15.08 10.06 -3.85
CA PRO A 105 -16.10 9.98 -2.79
C PRO A 105 -17.33 9.14 -3.16
N GLN A 106 -17.80 9.22 -4.41
CA GLN A 106 -18.96 8.49 -4.89
C GLN A 106 -18.72 6.98 -5.03
N LEU A 107 -17.49 6.52 -4.98
CA LEU A 107 -17.12 5.09 -5.04
C LEU A 107 -16.83 4.49 -3.67
N PHE A 108 -16.82 5.30 -2.61
CA PHE A 108 -16.44 4.84 -1.27
C PHE A 108 -17.35 3.72 -0.73
N ASP A 109 -18.67 3.88 -0.83
CA ASP A 109 -19.61 2.86 -0.34
C ASP A 109 -19.49 1.54 -1.12
N GLN A 110 -19.21 1.61 -2.43
CA GLN A 110 -18.93 0.43 -3.24
C GLN A 110 -17.65 -0.28 -2.76
N ALA A 111 -16.59 0.47 -2.43
CA ALA A 111 -15.37 -0.11 -1.91
C ALA A 111 -15.60 -0.83 -0.57
N VAL A 112 -16.38 -0.24 0.33
CA VAL A 112 -16.76 -0.88 1.61
C VAL A 112 -17.51 -2.20 1.35
N ALA A 113 -18.46 -2.21 0.40
CA ALA A 113 -19.19 -3.42 0.03
C ALA A 113 -18.26 -4.50 -0.51
N VAL A 114 -17.29 -4.15 -1.37
CA VAL A 114 -16.30 -5.10 -1.90
C VAL A 114 -15.49 -5.75 -0.78
N ILE A 115 -15.02 -4.96 0.19
CA ILE A 115 -14.26 -5.49 1.33
C ILE A 115 -15.10 -6.51 2.11
N LYS A 116 -16.36 -6.18 2.42
CA LYS A 116 -17.28 -7.08 3.12
C LYS A 116 -17.60 -8.34 2.31
N ASP A 117 -17.85 -8.20 1.02
CA ASP A 117 -18.21 -9.32 0.14
C ASP A 117 -17.07 -10.33 -0.02
N ASN A 118 -15.83 -9.89 0.14
CA ASN A 118 -14.66 -10.75 0.18
C ASN A 118 -14.34 -11.30 1.58
N GLN A 119 -15.26 -11.14 2.54
CA GLN A 119 -15.12 -11.65 3.90
C GLN A 119 -13.92 -11.09 4.65
N ILE A 120 -13.48 -9.89 4.27
CA ILE A 120 -12.43 -9.17 4.98
C ILE A 120 -13.08 -8.39 6.12
N ALA A 121 -12.64 -8.66 7.35
CA ALA A 121 -13.16 -7.98 8.52
C ALA A 121 -12.75 -6.50 8.52
N ILE A 122 -13.73 -5.63 8.76
CA ILE A 122 -13.47 -4.21 8.98
C ILE A 122 -12.89 -4.02 10.38
N ALA A 123 -11.67 -3.49 10.46
CA ALA A 123 -11.01 -3.19 11.73
C ALA A 123 -11.58 -1.93 12.38
N HIS A 124 -11.84 -0.90 11.56
CA HIS A 124 -12.39 0.37 12.02
C HIS A 124 -13.15 1.06 10.89
N GLY A 125 -14.27 1.67 11.25
CA GLY A 125 -15.10 2.43 10.31
C GLY A 125 -16.19 1.57 9.63
N PRO A 126 -16.82 2.09 8.56
CA PRO A 126 -16.59 3.40 7.96
C PRO A 126 -16.81 4.55 8.94
N VAL A 127 -15.92 5.54 8.92
CA VAL A 127 -16.04 6.75 9.72
C VAL A 127 -16.11 7.97 8.82
N THR A 128 -16.85 8.98 9.24
CA THR A 128 -16.93 10.29 8.58
C THR A 128 -16.32 11.35 9.48
N ARG A 129 -15.40 12.13 8.91
CA ARG A 129 -14.71 13.23 9.58
C ARG A 129 -14.82 14.48 8.70
N PRO A 130 -14.52 15.67 9.24
CA PRO A 130 -14.46 16.88 8.41
C PRO A 130 -13.52 16.78 7.21
N THR A 131 -12.49 15.91 7.30
CA THR A 131 -11.49 15.68 6.25
C THR A 131 -11.86 14.58 5.25
N GLY A 132 -13.05 13.97 5.38
CA GLY A 132 -13.52 12.92 4.52
C GLY A 132 -13.94 11.65 5.26
N ARG A 133 -14.03 10.56 4.53
CA ARG A 133 -14.41 9.24 5.06
C ARG A 133 -13.23 8.29 5.01
N GLY A 134 -13.24 7.29 5.89
CA GLY A 134 -12.20 6.27 5.92
C GLY A 134 -12.74 4.92 6.39
N VAL A 135 -12.15 3.84 5.88
CA VAL A 135 -12.40 2.47 6.31
C VAL A 135 -11.06 1.74 6.40
N TYR A 136 -10.90 0.95 7.46
CA TYR A 136 -9.63 0.29 7.81
C TYR A 136 -9.83 -1.21 7.90
N PHE A 137 -8.92 -1.96 7.31
CA PHE A 137 -8.92 -3.43 7.30
C PHE A 137 -7.49 -3.93 7.16
N TYR A 138 -7.27 -5.24 7.30
CA TYR A 138 -5.92 -5.81 7.24
C TYR A 138 -5.71 -6.60 5.97
N ASP A 139 -4.48 -6.53 5.42
CA ASP A 139 -4.03 -7.41 4.36
C ASP A 139 -3.80 -8.84 4.91
N PRO A 140 -3.47 -9.84 4.05
CA PRO A 140 -3.25 -11.21 4.50
C PRO A 140 -2.15 -11.39 5.55
N ASP A 141 -1.21 -10.45 5.65
CA ASP A 141 -0.11 -10.48 6.62
C ASP A 141 -0.39 -9.65 7.88
N GLY A 142 -1.58 -9.07 8.00
CA GLY A 142 -1.97 -8.25 9.14
C GLY A 142 -1.49 -6.80 9.04
N PHE A 143 -1.04 -6.35 7.86
CA PHE A 143 -0.72 -4.95 7.63
C PHE A 143 -2.00 -4.16 7.41
N MET A 144 -2.14 -3.02 8.10
CA MET A 144 -3.36 -2.22 8.01
C MET A 144 -3.42 -1.44 6.70
N ILE A 145 -4.55 -1.54 6.03
CA ILE A 145 -4.90 -0.79 4.83
C ILE A 145 -6.04 0.16 5.16
N GLU A 146 -5.95 1.37 4.66
CA GLU A 146 -7.03 2.36 4.70
C GLU A 146 -7.47 2.66 3.26
N ILE A 147 -8.78 2.73 3.05
CA ILE A 147 -9.35 3.41 1.88
C ILE A 147 -10.02 4.69 2.41
N ARG A 148 -9.64 5.82 1.84
CA ARG A 148 -10.13 7.13 2.25
C ARG A 148 -10.64 7.93 1.05
N CYS A 149 -11.53 8.86 1.28
CA CYS A 149 -11.94 9.83 0.27
C CYS A 149 -12.05 11.23 0.88
N ASP A 150 -12.01 12.24 0.02
CA ASP A 150 -12.29 13.61 0.43
C ASP A 150 -13.76 13.78 0.82
N PRO A 151 -14.10 14.84 1.56
CA PRO A 151 -15.49 15.16 1.87
C PRO A 151 -16.29 15.34 0.58
N GLU A 152 -17.53 14.82 0.58
CA GLU A 152 -18.45 15.14 -0.53
C GLU A 152 -18.75 16.65 -0.51
N ILE A 153 -18.66 17.26 -1.69
CA ILE A 153 -19.04 18.66 -1.88
C ILE A 153 -20.56 18.70 -2.04
N SER A 154 -21.21 19.27 -1.05
CA SER A 154 -22.65 19.51 -1.10
C SER A 154 -22.96 20.76 -1.93
#